data_275d91fb674521d80e8e2330b0780a9d
#
_entry.id   275d91fb674521d80e8e2330b0780a9d
#
_cell.length_a   1.000
_cell.length_b   1.000
_cell.length_c   1.000
_cell.angle_alpha   90.00
_cell.angle_beta   90.00
_cell.angle_gamma   90.00
#
_symmetry.space_group_name_H-M   'P 1'
#
loop_
_entity.id
_entity.type
_entity.pdbx_description
1 polymer ?
#
loop_
_entity_poly.entity_id
_entity_poly.type
_entity_poly.pdbx_seq_one_letter_code
_entity_poly.pdbx_strand_id
1 'polypeptide(L)'
;TFALSDDKTAQITSKKLIDPATGQPTDETTVTVEGEGTYTIDPTTGALTFTPEKDFVGTATGVKVQATATITNEDGKTTTITSDASYTPTVVAAVPTAKPATSKDIQGATQTGTPTFEGATVQVNGQDKAITIKENSYKLLDNDGNEVSSTPAFAEDGTTPIGTFSIDPATGTV
;
A
#
# COMPACT_ATOMS: atom_id res chain seq x y z
N THR A 1 13.26 16.02 -8.79
CA THR A 1 13.18 17.28 -9.56
C THR A 1 14.41 17.39 -10.46
N PHE A 2 14.20 17.63 -11.75
CA PHE A 2 15.27 17.91 -12.69
C PHE A 2 15.54 19.41 -12.69
N ALA A 3 16.78 19.79 -12.50
CA ALA A 3 17.24 21.16 -12.60
C ALA A 3 18.38 21.25 -13.62
N LEU A 4 18.45 22.36 -14.31
CA LEU A 4 19.59 22.68 -15.17
C LEU A 4 20.73 23.21 -14.30
N SER A 5 21.98 22.98 -14.71
CA SER A 5 23.12 23.70 -14.18
C SER A 5 23.01 25.19 -14.53
N ASP A 6 23.89 26.05 -13.99
CA ASP A 6 23.83 27.50 -14.14
C ASP A 6 23.96 28.01 -15.59
N ASP A 7 23.98 27.09 -16.57
CA ASP A 7 23.99 27.43 -17.99
C ASP A 7 22.62 27.92 -18.46
N LYS A 8 22.50 29.19 -18.71
CA LYS A 8 21.26 29.86 -19.12
C LYS A 8 20.76 29.46 -20.52
N THR A 9 21.55 28.71 -21.29
CA THR A 9 21.20 28.28 -22.66
C THR A 9 20.59 26.91 -22.71
N ALA A 10 20.66 26.13 -21.63
CA ALA A 10 20.08 24.79 -21.54
C ALA A 10 18.59 24.85 -21.15
N GLN A 11 17.75 24.11 -21.85
CA GLN A 11 16.31 23.99 -21.57
C GLN A 11 15.89 22.55 -21.51
N ILE A 12 15.13 22.17 -20.46
CA ILE A 12 14.49 20.86 -20.39
C ILE A 12 13.31 20.85 -21.36
N THR A 13 13.40 20.00 -22.38
CA THR A 13 12.42 19.92 -23.47
C THR A 13 11.44 18.77 -23.30
N SER A 14 11.78 17.73 -22.55
CA SER A 14 10.86 16.63 -22.25
C SER A 14 11.21 15.91 -20.94
N LYS A 15 10.22 15.25 -20.36
CA LYS A 15 10.32 14.33 -19.23
C LYS A 15 9.46 13.12 -19.54
N LYS A 16 10.06 11.93 -19.61
CA LYS A 16 9.40 10.67 -20.00
C LYS A 16 9.67 9.59 -18.97
N LEU A 17 8.68 8.72 -18.74
CA LEU A 17 8.91 7.48 -18.02
C LEU A 17 9.85 6.56 -18.81
N ILE A 18 10.69 5.83 -18.11
CA ILE A 18 11.40 4.69 -18.68
C ILE A 18 10.55 3.46 -18.38
N ASP A 19 10.10 2.78 -19.43
CA ASP A 19 9.34 1.53 -19.32
C ASP A 19 10.24 0.46 -18.70
N PRO A 20 9.87 -0.11 -17.53
CA PRO A 20 10.66 -1.13 -16.84
C PRO A 20 10.85 -2.42 -17.67
N ALA A 21 9.90 -2.74 -18.55
CA ALA A 21 9.97 -3.94 -19.37
C ALA A 21 11.00 -3.82 -20.50
N THR A 22 11.17 -2.62 -21.07
CA THR A 22 12.07 -2.38 -22.21
C THR A 22 13.35 -1.65 -21.84
N GLY A 23 13.34 -0.95 -20.69
CA GLY A 23 14.43 -0.07 -20.28
C GLY A 23 14.57 1.20 -21.14
N GLN A 24 13.57 1.53 -21.96
CA GLN A 24 13.59 2.67 -22.87
C GLN A 24 12.58 3.74 -22.46
N PRO A 25 12.85 5.02 -22.76
CA PRO A 25 11.88 6.09 -22.57
C PRO A 25 10.61 5.83 -23.41
N THR A 26 9.46 6.04 -22.80
CA THR A 26 8.14 5.89 -23.46
C THR A 26 7.44 7.24 -23.59
N ASP A 27 6.58 7.38 -24.60
CA ASP A 27 5.67 8.53 -24.76
C ASP A 27 4.38 8.36 -23.92
N GLU A 28 4.16 7.16 -23.37
CA GLU A 28 3.06 6.92 -22.46
C GLU A 28 3.27 7.67 -21.14
N THR A 29 2.19 8.25 -20.64
CA THR A 29 2.20 8.94 -19.33
C THR A 29 2.00 7.99 -18.16
N THR A 30 1.73 6.71 -18.42
CA THR A 30 1.50 5.66 -17.43
C THR A 30 2.32 4.42 -17.76
N VAL A 31 2.82 3.77 -16.70
CA VAL A 31 3.49 2.47 -16.77
C VAL A 31 2.99 1.60 -15.62
N THR A 32 2.58 0.38 -15.91
CA THR A 32 2.13 -0.59 -14.90
C THR A 32 3.22 -1.64 -14.67
N VAL A 33 3.52 -1.88 -13.40
CA VAL A 33 4.37 -2.98 -12.92
C VAL A 33 3.46 -4.00 -12.28
N GLU A 34 3.36 -5.19 -12.88
CA GLU A 34 2.49 -6.26 -12.42
C GLU A 34 2.82 -6.68 -10.98
N GLY A 35 1.80 -6.81 -10.13
CA GLY A 35 1.95 -7.14 -8.72
C GLY A 35 2.36 -5.96 -7.82
N GLU A 36 2.65 -4.79 -8.37
CA GLU A 36 3.01 -3.61 -7.59
C GLU A 36 2.00 -2.47 -7.75
N GLY A 37 1.75 -2.01 -9.00
CA GLY A 37 0.85 -0.89 -9.26
C GLY A 37 1.19 -0.10 -10.51
N THR A 38 0.60 1.09 -10.63
CA THR A 38 0.70 1.96 -11.80
C THR A 38 1.39 3.28 -11.43
N TYR A 39 2.38 3.65 -12.22
CA TYR A 39 3.07 4.93 -12.16
C TYR A 39 2.53 5.86 -13.23
N THR A 40 2.28 7.11 -12.86
CA THR A 40 1.82 8.15 -13.77
C THR A 40 2.74 9.36 -13.66
N ILE A 41 3.15 9.92 -14.78
CA ILE A 41 3.92 11.17 -14.85
C ILE A 41 3.07 12.32 -15.37
N ASP A 42 3.21 13.47 -14.76
CA ASP A 42 2.85 14.75 -15.38
C ASP A 42 4.01 15.20 -16.26
N PRO A 43 3.90 15.18 -17.59
CA PRO A 43 5.00 15.50 -18.48
C PRO A 43 5.44 16.97 -18.40
N THR A 44 4.57 17.86 -17.93
CA THR A 44 4.88 19.29 -17.76
C THR A 44 5.74 19.53 -16.54
N THR A 45 5.30 19.02 -15.39
CA THR A 45 5.98 19.23 -14.11
C THR A 45 7.05 18.18 -13.83
N GLY A 46 6.87 16.95 -14.35
CA GLY A 46 7.65 15.77 -14.01
C GLY A 46 7.25 15.15 -12.67
N ALA A 47 6.10 15.56 -12.13
CA ALA A 47 5.56 14.96 -10.92
C ALA A 47 5.13 13.51 -11.18
N LEU A 48 5.49 12.61 -10.26
CA LEU A 48 5.15 11.20 -10.32
C LEU A 48 4.08 10.88 -9.29
N THR A 49 3.10 10.08 -9.71
CA THR A 49 2.09 9.46 -8.84
C THR A 49 2.24 7.96 -8.95
N PHE A 50 2.20 7.26 -7.82
CA PHE A 50 2.15 5.81 -7.75
C PHE A 50 0.79 5.41 -7.18
N THR A 51 0.09 4.54 -7.87
CA THR A 51 -1.16 3.92 -7.42
C THR A 51 -0.88 2.43 -7.22
N PRO A 52 -0.74 1.96 -5.96
CA PRO A 52 -0.44 0.56 -5.70
C PRO A 52 -1.62 -0.35 -6.08
N GLU A 53 -1.32 -1.60 -6.42
CA GLU A 53 -2.34 -2.65 -6.45
C GLU A 53 -2.92 -2.87 -5.04
N LYS A 54 -4.15 -3.38 -5.00
CA LYS A 54 -4.95 -3.47 -3.77
C LYS A 54 -4.24 -4.19 -2.62
N ASP A 55 -3.49 -5.22 -2.94
CA ASP A 55 -2.84 -6.08 -1.94
C ASP A 55 -1.32 -5.85 -1.86
N PHE A 56 -0.80 -4.84 -2.58
CA PHE A 56 0.62 -4.52 -2.55
C PHE A 56 1.02 -3.83 -1.25
N VAL A 57 2.01 -4.38 -0.59
CA VAL A 57 2.67 -3.83 0.62
C VAL A 57 4.17 -4.03 0.48
N GLY A 58 4.94 -3.03 0.85
CA GLY A 58 6.39 -3.06 0.78
C GLY A 58 6.96 -1.96 -0.10
N THR A 59 8.25 -2.06 -0.39
CA THR A 59 8.94 -1.13 -1.27
C THR A 59 8.84 -1.62 -2.70
N ALA A 60 8.23 -0.82 -3.57
CA ALA A 60 8.11 -1.11 -4.98
C ALA A 60 9.47 -1.08 -5.69
N THR A 61 9.60 -1.77 -6.80
CA THR A 61 10.79 -1.75 -7.66
C THR A 61 11.11 -0.33 -8.13
N GLY A 62 10.06 0.46 -8.33
CA GLY A 62 10.17 1.85 -8.75
C GLY A 62 10.29 2.02 -10.25
N VAL A 63 10.32 3.29 -10.66
CA VAL A 63 10.51 3.68 -12.07
C VAL A 63 11.59 4.73 -12.19
N LYS A 64 12.12 4.88 -13.40
CA LYS A 64 12.99 5.98 -13.77
C LYS A 64 12.26 6.98 -14.66
N VAL A 65 12.63 8.24 -14.53
CA VAL A 65 12.22 9.30 -15.43
C VAL A 65 13.45 9.85 -16.09
N GLN A 66 13.41 9.93 -17.41
CA GLN A 66 14.44 10.59 -18.20
C GLN A 66 14.01 12.02 -18.55
N ALA A 67 14.83 12.99 -18.20
CA ALA A 67 14.73 14.34 -18.70
C ALA A 67 15.66 14.52 -19.90
N THR A 68 15.15 15.19 -20.93
CA THR A 68 15.93 15.62 -22.09
C THR A 68 16.09 17.13 -22.06
N ALA A 69 17.31 17.60 -22.17
CA ALA A 69 17.60 19.03 -22.32
C ALA A 69 18.30 19.32 -23.66
N THR A 70 17.97 20.46 -24.21
CA THR A 70 18.64 20.98 -25.42
C THR A 70 19.52 22.17 -25.04
N ILE A 71 20.76 22.08 -25.43
CA ILE A 71 21.75 23.16 -25.29
C ILE A 71 21.98 23.79 -26.66
N THR A 72 21.91 25.11 -26.74
CA THR A 72 22.27 25.86 -27.95
C THR A 72 23.61 26.52 -27.71
N ASN A 73 24.60 26.14 -28.52
CA ASN A 73 25.95 26.71 -28.48
C ASN A 73 25.97 28.13 -29.11
N GLU A 74 27.07 28.86 -28.89
CA GLU A 74 27.27 30.21 -29.45
C GLU A 74 27.15 30.25 -30.98
N ASP A 75 27.49 29.14 -31.65
CA ASP A 75 27.37 28.98 -33.12
C ASP A 75 25.92 28.67 -33.57
N GLY A 76 24.94 28.69 -32.66
CA GLY A 76 23.54 28.34 -32.93
C GLY A 76 23.26 26.84 -33.13
N LYS A 77 24.26 25.98 -32.91
CA LYS A 77 24.11 24.52 -32.99
C LYS A 77 23.51 23.97 -31.71
N THR A 78 22.50 23.14 -31.85
CA THR A 78 21.84 22.46 -30.70
C THR A 78 22.47 21.11 -30.45
N THR A 79 22.62 20.76 -29.16
CA THR A 79 23.04 19.45 -28.68
C THR A 79 22.00 18.96 -27.63
N THR A 80 21.61 17.69 -27.72
CA THR A 80 20.68 17.07 -26.78
C THR A 80 21.45 16.27 -25.74
N ILE A 81 21.12 16.49 -24.48
CA ILE A 81 21.65 15.73 -23.34
C ILE A 81 20.48 15.13 -22.56
N THR A 82 20.71 13.98 -21.92
CA THR A 82 19.70 13.30 -21.11
C THR A 82 20.22 13.03 -19.71
N SER A 83 19.31 12.95 -18.75
CA SER A 83 19.60 12.58 -17.36
C SER A 83 18.42 11.81 -16.79
N ASP A 84 18.71 10.78 -16.00
CA ASP A 84 17.70 9.91 -15.39
C ASP A 84 17.60 10.16 -13.88
N ALA A 85 16.38 10.06 -13.35
CA ALA A 85 16.12 10.05 -11.91
C ALA A 85 15.17 8.89 -11.56
N SER A 86 15.39 8.27 -10.41
CA SER A 86 14.57 7.17 -9.92
C SER A 86 13.51 7.66 -8.92
N TYR A 87 12.37 6.96 -8.91
CA TYR A 87 11.32 7.10 -7.90
C TYR A 87 10.95 5.70 -7.39
N THR A 88 11.10 5.48 -6.09
CA THR A 88 10.88 4.19 -5.44
C THR A 88 9.92 4.40 -4.27
N PRO A 89 8.61 4.20 -4.44
CA PRO A 89 7.63 4.35 -3.37
C PRO A 89 7.63 3.14 -2.43
N THR A 90 7.22 3.38 -1.17
CA THR A 90 6.96 2.32 -0.19
C THR A 90 5.52 2.41 0.29
N VAL A 91 4.82 1.27 0.27
CA VAL A 91 3.46 1.11 0.76
C VAL A 91 3.51 0.38 2.10
N VAL A 92 2.93 0.98 3.13
CA VAL A 92 2.90 0.41 4.48
C VAL A 92 1.54 -0.26 4.71
N ALA A 93 1.58 -1.48 5.27
CA ALA A 93 0.35 -2.17 5.65
C ALA A 93 -0.39 -1.40 6.75
N ALA A 94 -1.69 -1.22 6.57
CA ALA A 94 -2.55 -0.67 7.60
C ALA A 94 -3.07 -1.82 8.48
N VAL A 95 -2.49 -1.99 9.66
CA VAL A 95 -2.85 -3.04 10.61
C VAL A 95 -3.74 -2.43 11.71
N PRO A 96 -4.97 -2.96 11.94
CA PRO A 96 -5.81 -2.55 13.05
C PRO A 96 -5.15 -2.87 14.40
N THR A 97 -5.39 -2.02 15.40
CA THR A 97 -5.00 -2.31 16.78
C THR A 97 -6.10 -3.11 17.46
N ALA A 98 -5.75 -4.29 17.99
CA ALA A 98 -6.67 -5.17 18.70
C ALA A 98 -6.59 -4.99 20.22
N LYS A 99 -7.73 -5.01 20.89
CA LYS A 99 -7.84 -5.04 22.35
C LYS A 99 -8.62 -6.29 22.76
N PRO A 100 -8.07 -7.15 23.63
CA PRO A 100 -8.73 -8.37 24.07
C PRO A 100 -9.97 -8.07 24.93
N ALA A 101 -10.94 -8.97 24.91
CA ALA A 101 -12.03 -9.00 25.86
C ALA A 101 -11.87 -10.23 26.79
N THR A 102 -12.35 -10.11 28.01
CA THR A 102 -12.41 -11.20 28.98
C THR A 102 -13.79 -11.27 29.59
N SER A 103 -14.23 -12.48 29.93
CA SER A 103 -15.48 -12.69 30.68
C SER A 103 -15.25 -13.70 31.80
N LYS A 104 -16.09 -13.65 32.83
CA LYS A 104 -16.06 -14.58 33.95
C LYS A 104 -17.48 -14.77 34.47
N ASP A 105 -17.92 -16.02 34.58
CA ASP A 105 -19.23 -16.35 35.07
C ASP A 105 -19.19 -17.73 35.82
N ILE A 106 -20.32 -18.15 36.34
CA ILE A 106 -20.48 -19.45 37.01
C ILE A 106 -20.49 -20.59 35.98
N GLN A 107 -20.22 -21.80 36.46
CA GLN A 107 -20.23 -23.01 35.63
C GLN A 107 -21.59 -23.18 34.92
N GLY A 108 -21.57 -23.44 33.62
CA GLY A 108 -22.75 -23.64 32.79
C GLY A 108 -23.40 -22.35 32.25
N ALA A 109 -22.96 -21.19 32.68
CA ALA A 109 -23.45 -19.91 32.14
C ALA A 109 -22.84 -19.62 30.77
N THR A 110 -23.69 -19.10 29.87
CA THR A 110 -23.18 -18.56 28.60
C THR A 110 -22.39 -17.26 28.86
N GLN A 111 -21.20 -17.16 28.32
CA GLN A 111 -20.35 -16.01 28.45
C GLN A 111 -20.22 -15.31 27.11
N THR A 112 -20.14 -13.97 27.14
CA THR A 112 -19.93 -13.15 25.96
C THR A 112 -18.74 -12.22 26.17
N GLY A 113 -18.07 -11.92 25.10
CA GLY A 113 -16.97 -10.96 25.06
C GLY A 113 -16.88 -10.28 23.68
N THR A 114 -16.61 -9.00 23.68
CA THR A 114 -16.43 -8.25 22.43
C THR A 114 -15.01 -7.69 22.38
N PRO A 115 -14.05 -8.39 21.74
CA PRO A 115 -12.77 -7.83 21.42
C PRO A 115 -12.99 -6.60 20.54
N THR A 116 -12.26 -5.53 20.78
CA THR A 116 -12.37 -4.31 19.98
C THR A 116 -11.17 -4.14 19.07
N PHE A 117 -11.43 -3.61 17.88
CA PHE A 117 -10.42 -3.34 16.89
C PHE A 117 -10.53 -1.87 16.51
N GLU A 118 -9.45 -1.13 16.68
CA GLU A 118 -9.35 0.25 16.23
C GLU A 118 -8.72 0.26 14.84
N GLY A 119 -9.31 1.00 13.89
CA GLY A 119 -8.74 1.20 12.58
C GLY A 119 -7.39 1.91 12.64
N ALA A 120 -6.54 1.65 11.68
CA ALA A 120 -5.25 2.33 11.58
C ALA A 120 -5.41 3.74 10.99
N THR A 121 -4.51 4.65 11.36
CA THR A 121 -4.33 5.91 10.63
C THR A 121 -3.05 5.81 9.82
N VAL A 122 -3.14 6.09 8.53
CA VAL A 122 -1.99 6.09 7.62
C VAL A 122 -1.80 7.48 7.02
N GLN A 123 -0.54 7.82 6.75
CA GLN A 123 -0.20 9.06 6.07
C GLN A 123 -0.28 8.87 4.56
N VAL A 124 -1.13 9.66 3.90
CA VAL A 124 -1.23 9.68 2.43
C VAL A 124 -0.96 11.11 1.97
N ASN A 125 0.13 11.32 1.27
CA ASN A 125 0.56 12.65 0.80
C ASN A 125 0.65 13.69 1.94
N GLY A 126 1.14 13.28 3.12
CA GLY A 126 1.28 14.13 4.28
C GLY A 126 -0.03 14.45 5.03
N GLN A 127 -1.12 13.75 4.68
CA GLN A 127 -2.41 13.86 5.37
C GLN A 127 -2.79 12.54 6.05
N ASP A 128 -3.35 12.65 7.26
CA ASP A 128 -3.89 11.50 7.98
C ASP A 128 -5.14 10.97 7.31
N LYS A 129 -5.12 9.70 6.92
CA LYS A 129 -6.26 8.97 6.42
C LYS A 129 -6.61 7.83 7.37
N ALA A 130 -7.81 7.88 7.94
CA ALA A 130 -8.33 6.81 8.77
C ALA A 130 -8.73 5.61 7.89
N ILE A 131 -8.35 4.40 8.33
CA ILE A 131 -8.77 3.13 7.76
C ILE A 131 -9.75 2.50 8.73
N THR A 132 -10.96 2.23 8.25
CA THR A 132 -12.03 1.62 9.04
C THR A 132 -12.04 0.11 8.89
N ILE A 133 -12.48 -0.58 9.93
CA ILE A 133 -12.77 -2.01 9.86
C ILE A 133 -13.95 -2.21 8.89
N LYS A 134 -13.81 -3.20 8.01
CA LYS A 134 -14.87 -3.55 7.06
C LYS A 134 -16.08 -4.10 7.82
N GLU A 135 -17.26 -3.62 7.51
CA GLU A 135 -18.51 -4.13 8.08
C GLU A 135 -18.69 -5.64 7.82
N ASN A 136 -19.23 -6.35 8.79
CA ASN A 136 -19.49 -7.78 8.71
C ASN A 136 -18.25 -8.65 8.40
N SER A 137 -17.07 -8.19 8.80
CA SER A 137 -15.81 -8.87 8.51
C SER A 137 -15.21 -9.65 9.69
N TYR A 138 -15.84 -9.62 10.85
CA TYR A 138 -15.34 -10.34 12.01
C TYR A 138 -15.47 -11.85 11.83
N LYS A 139 -14.39 -12.58 12.11
CA LYS A 139 -14.29 -14.05 12.04
C LYS A 139 -13.56 -14.59 13.25
N LEU A 140 -13.87 -15.82 13.61
CA LEU A 140 -13.01 -16.61 14.48
C LEU A 140 -11.93 -17.28 13.63
N LEU A 141 -10.79 -17.54 14.25
CA LEU A 141 -9.79 -18.45 13.71
C LEU A 141 -9.87 -19.77 14.48
N ASP A 142 -9.90 -20.88 13.76
CA ASP A 142 -9.75 -22.20 14.37
C ASP A 142 -8.28 -22.48 14.74
N ASN A 143 -8.01 -23.67 15.29
CA ASN A 143 -6.65 -24.05 15.69
C ASN A 143 -5.66 -24.18 14.51
N ASP A 144 -6.18 -24.35 13.30
CA ASP A 144 -5.40 -24.42 12.06
C ASP A 144 -5.23 -23.07 11.40
N GLY A 145 -5.83 -21.99 11.96
CA GLY A 145 -5.77 -20.63 11.45
C GLY A 145 -6.79 -20.32 10.34
N ASN A 146 -7.79 -21.20 10.13
CA ASN A 146 -8.82 -20.95 9.12
C ASN A 146 -9.92 -20.02 9.69
N GLU A 147 -10.46 -19.17 8.82
CA GLU A 147 -11.59 -18.33 9.16
C GLU A 147 -12.88 -19.14 9.28
N VAL A 148 -13.51 -19.08 10.46
CA VAL A 148 -14.76 -19.80 10.77
C VAL A 148 -15.76 -18.89 11.47
N SER A 149 -17.06 -19.27 11.44
CA SER A 149 -18.12 -18.59 12.20
C SER A 149 -18.32 -19.19 13.60
N SER A 150 -17.86 -20.40 13.80
CA SER A 150 -17.88 -21.09 15.08
C SER A 150 -16.77 -22.12 15.19
N THR A 151 -16.28 -22.36 16.41
CA THR A 151 -15.24 -23.36 16.69
C THR A 151 -15.46 -24.01 18.05
N PRO A 152 -15.12 -25.30 18.23
CA PRO A 152 -15.23 -25.96 19.53
C PRO A 152 -14.34 -25.27 20.58
N ALA A 153 -14.85 -25.22 21.82
CA ALA A 153 -14.07 -24.89 23.00
C ALA A 153 -13.65 -26.17 23.69
N PHE A 154 -12.37 -26.27 24.07
CA PHE A 154 -11.81 -27.42 24.77
C PHE A 154 -11.38 -27.04 26.19
N ALA A 155 -11.34 -28.02 27.06
CA ALA A 155 -10.77 -27.92 28.40
C ALA A 155 -9.23 -27.69 28.28
N GLU A 156 -8.58 -27.47 29.41
CA GLU A 156 -7.12 -27.26 29.49
C GLU A 156 -6.30 -28.42 28.89
N ASP A 157 -6.88 -29.63 28.82
CA ASP A 157 -6.28 -30.80 28.16
C ASP A 157 -6.23 -30.70 26.63
N GLY A 158 -6.86 -29.69 26.05
CA GLY A 158 -6.90 -29.43 24.62
C GLY A 158 -7.74 -30.43 23.79
N THR A 159 -8.41 -31.41 24.44
CA THR A 159 -9.10 -32.51 23.77
C THR A 159 -10.55 -32.68 24.23
N THR A 160 -10.85 -32.40 25.48
CA THR A 160 -12.21 -32.53 26.04
C THR A 160 -13.07 -31.33 25.62
N PRO A 161 -14.12 -31.52 24.78
CA PRO A 161 -14.98 -30.43 24.38
C PRO A 161 -15.83 -29.95 25.57
N ILE A 162 -15.83 -28.63 25.81
CA ILE A 162 -16.57 -27.99 26.89
C ILE A 162 -17.65 -27.02 26.42
N GLY A 163 -17.66 -26.73 25.09
CA GLY A 163 -18.60 -25.79 24.51
C GLY A 163 -18.26 -25.43 23.06
N THR A 164 -18.84 -24.35 22.62
CA THR A 164 -18.59 -23.81 21.27
C THR A 164 -18.49 -22.29 21.33
N PHE A 165 -17.50 -21.73 20.71
CA PHE A 165 -17.44 -20.30 20.43
C PHE A 165 -18.15 -20.00 19.10
N SER A 166 -18.95 -18.95 19.09
CA SER A 166 -19.52 -18.36 17.86
C SER A 166 -19.33 -16.87 17.84
N ILE A 167 -19.27 -16.27 16.66
CA ILE A 167 -19.05 -14.85 16.50
C ILE A 167 -20.19 -14.20 15.73
N ASP A 168 -20.58 -13.03 16.16
CA ASP A 168 -21.41 -12.13 15.35
C ASP A 168 -20.49 -11.37 14.39
N PRO A 169 -20.61 -11.59 13.06
CA PRO A 169 -19.73 -10.95 12.08
C PRO A 169 -19.90 -9.43 11.97
N ALA A 170 -21.03 -8.90 12.47
CA ALA A 170 -21.31 -7.46 12.42
C ALA A 170 -20.66 -6.71 13.59
N THR A 171 -20.67 -7.31 14.77
CA THR A 171 -20.23 -6.66 16.02
C THR A 171 -18.89 -7.17 16.53
N GLY A 172 -18.46 -8.35 16.10
CA GLY A 172 -17.29 -9.04 16.65
C GLY A 172 -17.53 -9.64 18.04
N THR A 173 -18.78 -9.68 18.49
CA THR A 173 -19.14 -10.31 19.79
C THR A 173 -19.02 -11.81 19.68
N VAL A 174 -18.28 -12.41 20.60
CA VAL A 174 -18.10 -13.86 20.76
C VAL A 174 -18.94 -14.35 21.92
#